data_bcafe9704cd86fcfbd81f223697a8395
#
_entry.id   bcafe9704cd86fcfbd81f223697a8395
#
_cell.length_a   1.000
_cell.length_b   1.000
_cell.length_c   1.000
_cell.angle_alpha   90.00
_cell.angle_beta   90.00
_cell.angle_gamma   90.00
#
_symmetry.space_group_name_H-M   'P 1'
#
loop_
_entity.id
_entity.type
_entity.pdbx_description
1 polymer ?
#
loop_
_entity_poly.entity_id
_entity_poly.type
_entity_poly.pdbx_seq_one_letter_code
_entity_poly.pdbx_strand_id
1 'polypeptide(L)'
;MKTIGITGSIASGKTTVAHLMAGKRFPLFSADTIVSNLYKKKNFNKILIKKFKLNSKKQIKEQIKLVLKRNKDNLYKLESIIHPFVQKEMISFLKKKNKTLFFEIPLLIESKLNKYFDKIIFVEANKKLRLKRYINKKGDKNTFSLLDKRQIPAALKKNICDYTVNNNYSLAILKKNVKNLIKKI
;
A
#
# COMPACT_ATOMS: atom_id res chain seq x y z
N MET A 1 20.55 -11.17 4.21
CA MET A 1 19.64 -10.03 4.06
C MET A 1 18.22 -10.57 4.26
N LYS A 2 17.40 -9.93 5.10
CA LYS A 2 16.01 -10.32 5.32
C LYS A 2 15.06 -9.32 4.67
N THR A 3 14.06 -9.80 3.94
CA THR A 3 13.05 -8.98 3.26
C THR A 3 11.69 -9.17 3.93
N ILE A 4 11.05 -8.08 4.39
CA ILE A 4 9.81 -8.14 5.15
C ILE A 4 8.73 -7.32 4.44
N GLY A 5 7.72 -8.00 3.91
CA GLY A 5 6.54 -7.39 3.31
C GLY A 5 5.50 -7.04 4.37
N ILE A 6 4.92 -5.84 4.30
CA ILE A 6 3.85 -5.38 5.18
C ILE A 6 2.64 -5.05 4.32
N THR A 7 1.56 -5.79 4.53
CA THR A 7 0.30 -5.64 3.81
C THR A 7 -0.89 -5.54 4.76
N GLY A 8 -2.06 -5.36 4.23
CA GLY A 8 -3.31 -5.27 5.01
C GLY A 8 -4.40 -4.54 4.24
N SER A 9 -5.62 -4.55 4.75
CA SER A 9 -6.76 -3.92 4.10
C SER A 9 -6.63 -2.39 4.07
N ILE A 10 -7.43 -1.74 3.22
CA ILE A 10 -7.47 -0.26 3.15
C ILE A 10 -7.68 0.34 4.54
N ALA A 11 -6.93 1.39 4.87
CA ALA A 11 -6.98 2.12 6.13
C ALA A 11 -6.72 1.26 7.40
N SER A 12 -6.07 0.09 7.28
CA SER A 12 -5.70 -0.75 8.44
C SER A 12 -4.56 -0.17 9.29
N GLY A 13 -3.80 0.81 8.80
CA GLY A 13 -2.66 1.41 9.49
C GLY A 13 -1.30 0.80 9.12
N LYS A 14 -1.18 0.19 7.95
CA LYS A 14 0.08 -0.37 7.40
C LYS A 14 1.26 0.58 7.53
N THR A 15 1.09 1.82 7.10
CA THR A 15 2.14 2.85 7.13
C THR A 15 2.68 3.06 8.53
N THR A 16 1.79 3.14 9.53
CA THR A 16 2.20 3.27 10.94
C THR A 16 3.00 2.06 11.41
N VAL A 17 2.53 0.84 11.09
CA VAL A 17 3.25 -0.39 11.43
C VAL A 17 4.59 -0.46 10.73
N ALA A 18 4.64 -0.13 9.43
CA ALA A 18 5.87 -0.14 8.66
C ALA A 18 6.94 0.81 9.24
N HIS A 19 6.54 2.03 9.59
CA HIS A 19 7.44 2.98 10.25
C HIS A 19 7.89 2.52 11.64
N LEU A 20 6.99 1.93 12.43
CA LEU A 20 7.35 1.40 13.74
C LEU A 20 8.33 0.23 13.65
N MET A 21 8.21 -0.63 12.63
CA MET A 21 9.10 -1.77 12.41
C MET A 21 10.45 -1.37 11.85
N ALA A 22 10.47 -0.51 10.84
CA ALA A 22 11.73 -0.05 10.24
C ALA A 22 12.51 0.87 11.19
N GLY A 23 11.80 1.69 11.99
CA GLY A 23 12.40 2.72 12.83
C GLY A 23 13.27 3.67 12.01
N LYS A 24 14.36 4.18 12.62
CA LYS A 24 15.41 4.95 11.92
C LYS A 24 16.53 4.05 11.37
N ARG A 25 16.51 2.77 11.71
CA ARG A 25 17.64 1.85 11.48
C ARG A 25 17.59 1.14 10.13
N PHE A 26 16.41 0.82 9.63
CA PHE A 26 16.25 0.01 8.44
C PHE A 26 15.56 0.76 7.30
N PRO A 27 15.96 0.52 6.04
CA PRO A 27 15.30 1.10 4.89
C PRO A 27 13.85 0.61 4.77
N LEU A 28 12.96 1.54 4.43
CA LEU A 28 11.54 1.27 4.17
C LEU A 28 11.17 1.68 2.74
N PHE A 29 10.69 0.71 1.96
CA PHE A 29 10.02 0.96 0.69
C PHE A 29 8.54 1.16 0.94
N SER A 30 7.95 2.22 0.40
CA SER A 30 6.50 2.44 0.43
C SER A 30 5.97 2.59 -0.99
N ALA A 31 5.10 1.67 -1.41
CA ALA A 31 4.48 1.70 -2.73
C ALA A 31 3.66 2.99 -2.93
N ASP A 32 2.95 3.46 -1.91
CA ASP A 32 2.16 4.70 -1.96
C ASP A 32 3.04 5.93 -2.18
N THR A 33 4.22 5.97 -1.56
CA THR A 33 5.22 7.03 -1.78
C THR A 33 5.75 6.99 -3.22
N ILE A 34 6.07 5.80 -3.74
CA ILE A 34 6.50 5.65 -5.14
C ILE A 34 5.42 6.16 -6.09
N VAL A 35 4.16 5.73 -5.91
CA VAL A 35 3.03 6.21 -6.72
C VAL A 35 2.89 7.73 -6.65
N SER A 36 2.98 8.31 -5.45
CA SER A 36 2.93 9.77 -5.28
C SER A 36 4.04 10.48 -6.07
N ASN A 37 5.26 9.92 -6.09
CA ASN A 37 6.38 10.47 -6.83
C ASN A 37 6.25 10.28 -8.35
N LEU A 38 5.57 9.24 -8.83
CA LEU A 38 5.28 9.07 -10.26
C LEU A 38 4.50 10.26 -10.82
N TYR A 39 3.51 10.79 -10.11
CA TYR A 39 2.74 11.96 -10.54
C TYR A 39 3.57 13.25 -10.68
N LYS A 40 4.79 13.30 -10.13
CA LYS A 40 5.73 14.41 -10.32
C LYS A 40 6.58 14.24 -11.60
N LYS A 41 6.62 13.03 -12.20
CA LYS A 41 7.43 12.72 -13.39
C LYS A 41 6.68 13.10 -14.67
N LYS A 42 7.25 14.00 -15.49
CA LYS A 42 6.66 14.44 -16.77
C LYS A 42 6.29 13.27 -17.69
N ASN A 43 7.18 12.27 -17.82
CA ASN A 43 6.95 11.11 -18.71
C ASN A 43 5.76 10.27 -18.24
N PHE A 44 5.60 10.04 -16.93
CA PHE A 44 4.45 9.33 -16.39
C PHE A 44 3.14 10.09 -16.67
N ASN A 45 3.14 11.41 -16.47
CA ASN A 45 1.98 12.23 -16.76
C ASN A 45 1.60 12.21 -18.25
N LYS A 46 2.58 12.22 -19.18
CA LYS A 46 2.32 12.05 -20.63
C LYS A 46 1.58 10.74 -20.93
N ILE A 47 1.96 9.63 -20.30
CA ILE A 47 1.28 8.33 -20.45
C ILE A 47 -0.18 8.42 -19.99
N LEU A 48 -0.44 9.02 -18.81
CA LEU A 48 -1.79 9.18 -18.28
C LEU A 48 -2.65 10.07 -19.17
N ILE A 49 -2.10 11.20 -19.63
CA ILE A 49 -2.79 12.12 -20.55
C ILE A 49 -3.24 11.38 -21.81
N LYS A 50 -2.34 10.67 -22.46
CA LYS A 50 -2.66 9.87 -23.67
C LYS A 50 -3.70 8.79 -23.39
N LYS A 51 -3.52 8.00 -22.31
CA LYS A 51 -4.36 6.83 -22.02
C LYS A 51 -5.78 7.20 -21.58
N PHE A 52 -5.92 8.29 -20.83
CA PHE A 52 -7.22 8.73 -20.27
C PHE A 52 -7.78 9.99 -20.97
N LYS A 53 -7.16 10.46 -22.06
CA LYS A 53 -7.55 11.66 -22.81
C LYS A 53 -7.72 12.88 -21.90
N LEU A 54 -6.70 13.15 -21.05
CA LEU A 54 -6.75 14.23 -20.06
C LEU A 54 -6.28 15.56 -20.64
N ASN A 55 -6.71 16.67 -20.02
CA ASN A 55 -6.22 17.99 -20.36
C ASN A 55 -4.84 18.24 -19.72
N SER A 56 -3.80 18.47 -20.55
CA SER A 56 -2.44 18.69 -20.09
C SER A 56 -2.22 19.96 -19.27
N LYS A 57 -3.12 20.96 -19.41
CA LYS A 57 -3.07 22.25 -18.68
C LYS A 57 -3.65 22.16 -17.27
N LYS A 58 -4.33 21.07 -16.90
CA LYS A 58 -4.96 20.87 -15.58
C LYS A 58 -4.19 19.84 -14.75
N GLN A 59 -4.37 19.88 -13.43
CA GLN A 59 -3.73 18.91 -12.53
C GLN A 59 -4.15 17.47 -12.84
N ILE A 60 -3.21 16.65 -13.28
CA ILE A 60 -3.46 15.27 -13.75
C ILE A 60 -4.08 14.41 -12.65
N LYS A 61 -3.59 14.53 -11.41
CA LYS A 61 -4.08 13.74 -10.29
C LYS A 61 -5.57 13.97 -9.99
N GLU A 62 -6.02 15.21 -10.09
CA GLU A 62 -7.44 15.55 -9.87
C GLU A 62 -8.32 15.04 -11.03
N GLN A 63 -7.85 15.15 -12.27
CA GLN A 63 -8.56 14.59 -13.41
C GLN A 63 -8.68 13.06 -13.31
N ILE A 64 -7.62 12.37 -12.92
CA ILE A 64 -7.66 10.91 -12.68
C ILE A 64 -8.71 10.56 -11.62
N LYS A 65 -8.80 11.29 -10.50
CA LYS A 65 -9.85 11.05 -9.50
C LYS A 65 -11.27 11.14 -10.11
N LEU A 66 -11.51 12.11 -10.97
CA LEU A 66 -12.81 12.27 -11.66
C LEU A 66 -13.08 11.11 -12.63
N VAL A 67 -12.07 10.70 -13.40
CA VAL A 67 -12.16 9.57 -14.33
C VAL A 67 -12.46 8.26 -13.60
N LEU A 68 -11.83 8.03 -12.43
CA LEU A 68 -12.07 6.85 -11.60
C LEU A 68 -13.49 6.83 -10.99
N LYS A 69 -14.05 7.98 -10.65
CA LYS A 69 -15.43 8.09 -10.16
C LYS A 69 -16.47 7.77 -11.23
N ARG A 70 -16.20 8.09 -12.49
CA ARG A 70 -17.12 7.86 -13.62
C ARG A 70 -17.21 6.42 -14.05
N ASN A 71 -16.08 5.72 -14.08
CA ASN A 71 -16.03 4.30 -14.48
C ASN A 71 -14.99 3.53 -13.65
N LYS A 72 -15.45 2.46 -13.00
CA LYS A 72 -14.63 1.57 -12.15
C LYS A 72 -13.55 0.84 -12.93
N ASP A 73 -13.75 0.54 -14.21
CA ASP A 73 -12.76 -0.14 -15.05
C ASP A 73 -11.50 0.72 -15.28
N ASN A 74 -11.64 2.04 -15.18
CA ASN A 74 -10.52 2.94 -15.25
C ASN A 74 -9.50 2.73 -14.12
N LEU A 75 -9.94 2.16 -12.99
CA LEU A 75 -9.02 1.84 -11.91
C LEU A 75 -8.09 0.66 -12.30
N TYR A 76 -8.60 -0.38 -12.97
CA TYR A 76 -7.75 -1.46 -13.50
C TYR A 76 -6.77 -0.94 -14.54
N LYS A 77 -7.24 -0.07 -15.44
CA LYS A 77 -6.38 0.59 -16.44
C LYS A 77 -5.28 1.42 -15.78
N LEU A 78 -5.59 2.16 -14.72
CA LEU A 78 -4.61 2.95 -14.00
C LEU A 78 -3.59 2.06 -13.28
N GLU A 79 -4.04 1.01 -12.60
CA GLU A 79 -3.17 0.06 -11.91
C GLU A 79 -2.24 -0.66 -12.89
N SER A 80 -2.72 -1.09 -14.06
CA SER A 80 -1.86 -1.72 -15.07
C SER A 80 -0.75 -0.81 -15.58
N ILE A 81 -0.95 0.52 -15.53
CA ILE A 81 0.08 1.50 -15.86
C ILE A 81 1.06 1.69 -14.68
N ILE A 82 0.55 1.74 -13.44
CA ILE A 82 1.34 2.02 -12.25
C ILE A 82 2.20 0.82 -11.83
N HIS A 83 1.65 -0.40 -11.87
CA HIS A 83 2.30 -1.61 -11.33
C HIS A 83 3.71 -1.84 -11.88
N PRO A 84 4.00 -1.73 -13.20
CA PRO A 84 5.36 -1.94 -13.72
C PRO A 84 6.37 -0.95 -13.13
N PHE A 85 5.98 0.31 -12.92
CA PHE A 85 6.87 1.31 -12.31
C PHE A 85 7.17 1.00 -10.84
N VAL A 86 6.13 0.64 -10.06
CA VAL A 86 6.30 0.27 -8.66
C VAL A 86 7.14 -0.99 -8.52
N GLN A 87 6.92 -1.99 -9.38
CA GLN A 87 7.69 -3.23 -9.39
C GLN A 87 9.16 -2.99 -9.73
N LYS A 88 9.44 -2.15 -10.72
CA LYS A 88 10.82 -1.76 -11.07
C LYS A 88 11.54 -1.10 -9.90
N GLU A 89 10.91 -0.15 -9.25
CA GLU A 89 11.46 0.54 -8.07
C GLU A 89 11.66 -0.45 -6.89
N MET A 90 10.71 -1.38 -6.69
CA MET A 90 10.81 -2.43 -5.66
C MET A 90 12.01 -3.34 -5.91
N ILE A 91 12.20 -3.82 -7.15
CA ILE A 91 13.33 -4.67 -7.53
C ILE A 91 14.65 -3.91 -7.33
N SER A 92 14.69 -2.63 -7.70
CA SER A 92 15.86 -1.78 -7.44
C SER A 92 16.15 -1.63 -5.95
N PHE A 93 15.10 -1.48 -5.12
CA PHE A 93 15.24 -1.36 -3.68
C PHE A 93 15.73 -2.67 -3.02
N LEU A 94 15.34 -3.84 -3.55
CA LEU A 94 15.81 -5.16 -3.11
C LEU A 94 17.34 -5.34 -3.26
N LYS A 95 17.98 -4.59 -4.16
CA LYS A 95 19.44 -4.65 -4.36
C LYS A 95 20.24 -3.91 -3.28
N LYS A 96 19.61 -3.20 -2.36
CA LYS A 96 20.30 -2.50 -1.26
C LYS A 96 20.97 -3.48 -0.31
N LYS A 97 22.25 -3.25 -0.01
CA LYS A 97 23.03 -4.07 0.91
C LYS A 97 22.72 -3.69 2.37
N ASN A 98 21.59 -4.16 2.90
CA ASN A 98 21.20 -3.95 4.29
C ASN A 98 20.83 -5.27 4.95
N LYS A 99 21.00 -5.37 6.28
CA LYS A 99 20.67 -6.58 7.06
C LYS A 99 19.18 -6.93 6.93
N THR A 100 18.31 -5.90 6.92
CA THR A 100 16.86 -6.07 6.79
C THR A 100 16.28 -4.94 5.92
N LEU A 101 15.35 -5.26 5.03
CA LEU A 101 14.59 -4.33 4.21
C LEU A 101 13.10 -4.49 4.50
N PHE A 102 12.39 -3.39 4.71
CA PHE A 102 10.95 -3.37 4.91
C PHE A 102 10.23 -2.83 3.68
N PHE A 103 9.07 -3.42 3.37
CA PHE A 103 8.28 -3.06 2.20
C PHE A 103 6.81 -2.90 2.58
N GLU A 104 6.28 -1.69 2.49
CA GLU A 104 4.86 -1.41 2.63
C GLU A 104 4.18 -1.48 1.26
N ILE A 105 3.39 -2.53 1.02
CA ILE A 105 2.71 -2.77 -0.25
C ILE A 105 1.26 -3.16 0.02
N PRO A 106 0.28 -2.26 -0.25
CA PRO A 106 -1.14 -2.52 0.04
C PRO A 106 -1.71 -3.74 -0.67
N LEU A 107 -1.36 -3.93 -1.94
CA LEU A 107 -1.86 -5.01 -2.81
C LEU A 107 -0.79 -6.10 -3.01
N LEU A 108 0.01 -6.41 -1.99
CA LEU A 108 1.12 -7.35 -2.06
C LEU A 108 0.68 -8.74 -2.54
N ILE A 109 -0.39 -9.27 -1.95
CA ILE A 109 -0.91 -10.60 -2.27
C ILE A 109 -1.64 -10.58 -3.61
N GLU A 110 -2.48 -9.58 -3.85
CA GLU A 110 -3.25 -9.40 -5.10
C GLU A 110 -2.32 -9.28 -6.32
N SER A 111 -1.16 -8.67 -6.15
CA SER A 111 -0.14 -8.51 -7.19
C SER A 111 0.84 -9.70 -7.26
N LYS A 112 0.61 -10.78 -6.50
CA LYS A 112 1.46 -11.98 -6.45
C LYS A 112 2.94 -11.66 -6.14
N LEU A 113 3.17 -10.64 -5.30
CA LEU A 113 4.51 -10.20 -4.92
C LEU A 113 5.07 -10.95 -3.69
N ASN A 114 4.26 -11.84 -3.08
CA ASN A 114 4.64 -12.62 -1.89
C ASN A 114 5.97 -13.39 -2.05
N LYS A 115 6.26 -13.86 -3.25
CA LYS A 115 7.51 -14.59 -3.57
C LYS A 115 8.82 -13.80 -3.39
N TYR A 116 8.74 -12.48 -3.22
CA TYR A 116 9.92 -11.62 -3.03
C TYR A 116 10.28 -11.38 -1.56
N PHE A 117 9.49 -11.92 -0.63
CA PHE A 117 9.64 -11.63 0.80
C PHE A 117 9.88 -12.90 1.63
N ASP A 118 10.86 -12.84 2.52
CA ASP A 118 11.15 -13.93 3.45
C ASP A 118 10.05 -14.03 4.52
N LYS A 119 9.46 -12.90 4.89
CA LYS A 119 8.33 -12.81 5.83
C LYS A 119 7.32 -11.77 5.38
N ILE A 120 6.04 -12.08 5.60
CA ILE A 120 4.94 -11.18 5.30
C ILE A 120 4.11 -10.94 6.56
N ILE A 121 3.86 -9.66 6.83
CA ILE A 121 3.07 -9.21 7.99
C ILE A 121 1.74 -8.64 7.49
N PHE A 122 0.65 -9.19 8.01
CA PHE A 122 -0.69 -8.66 7.80
C PHE A 122 -1.08 -7.69 8.91
N VAL A 123 -1.44 -6.46 8.56
CA VAL A 123 -1.97 -5.47 9.50
C VAL A 123 -3.49 -5.55 9.52
N GLU A 124 -4.02 -6.07 10.62
CA GLU A 124 -5.44 -6.30 10.85
C GLU A 124 -6.10 -5.10 11.54
N ALA A 125 -7.24 -4.67 11.03
CA ALA A 125 -8.14 -3.76 11.71
C ALA A 125 -9.58 -4.02 11.25
N ASN A 126 -10.56 -3.92 12.16
CA ASN A 126 -11.96 -4.16 11.82
C ASN A 126 -12.50 -3.10 10.86
N LYS A 127 -13.51 -3.49 10.08
CA LYS A 127 -14.03 -2.67 8.96
C LYS A 127 -14.60 -1.33 9.44
N LYS A 128 -15.30 -1.29 10.58
CA LYS A 128 -15.87 -0.05 11.13
C LYS A 128 -14.77 0.97 11.44
N LEU A 129 -13.68 0.52 12.07
CA LEU A 129 -12.55 1.37 12.42
C LEU A 129 -11.79 1.84 11.15
N ARG A 130 -11.60 0.97 10.17
CA ARG A 130 -10.96 1.29 8.89
C ARG A 130 -11.76 2.36 8.13
N LEU A 131 -13.09 2.23 8.08
CA LEU A 131 -13.97 3.22 7.47
C LEU A 131 -13.86 4.57 8.19
N LYS A 132 -13.92 4.60 9.54
CA LYS A 132 -13.74 5.83 10.33
C LYS A 132 -12.40 6.51 10.01
N ARG A 133 -11.30 5.74 9.99
CA ARG A 133 -9.96 6.25 9.64
C ARG A 133 -9.89 6.80 8.21
N TYR A 134 -10.58 6.16 7.27
CA TYR A 134 -10.61 6.58 5.88
C TYR A 134 -11.36 7.90 5.71
N ILE A 135 -12.52 8.05 6.35
CA ILE A 135 -13.32 9.29 6.35
C ILE A 135 -12.54 10.43 7.01
N ASN A 136 -11.87 10.19 8.14
CA ASN A 136 -11.04 11.19 8.81
C ASN A 136 -9.88 11.70 7.92
N LYS A 137 -9.46 10.93 6.92
CA LYS A 137 -8.47 11.32 5.90
C LYS A 137 -9.11 11.95 4.65
N LYS A 138 -10.34 12.49 4.76
CA LYS A 138 -11.11 13.10 3.67
C LYS A 138 -11.47 12.11 2.54
N GLY A 139 -11.56 10.82 2.84
CA GLY A 139 -12.12 9.82 1.94
C GLY A 139 -13.64 9.74 2.09
N ASP A 140 -14.34 9.19 1.10
CA ASP A 140 -15.77 8.95 1.13
C ASP A 140 -16.12 7.46 1.24
N LYS A 141 -17.32 7.15 1.77
CA LYS A 141 -17.81 5.80 2.02
C LYS A 141 -17.89 4.94 0.76
N ASN A 142 -18.27 5.53 -0.37
CA ASN A 142 -18.44 4.79 -1.63
C ASN A 142 -17.08 4.35 -2.18
N THR A 143 -16.10 5.25 -2.18
CA THR A 143 -14.72 4.94 -2.57
C THR A 143 -14.10 3.91 -1.63
N PHE A 144 -14.33 4.03 -0.30
CA PHE A 144 -13.87 3.01 0.65
C PHE A 144 -14.44 1.63 0.30
N SER A 145 -15.76 1.53 0.07
CA SER A 145 -16.41 0.26 -0.27
C SER A 145 -15.89 -0.33 -1.58
N LEU A 146 -15.66 0.51 -2.58
CA LEU A 146 -15.08 0.09 -3.85
C LEU A 146 -13.68 -0.51 -3.67
N LEU A 147 -12.81 0.20 -2.95
CA LEU A 147 -11.42 -0.23 -2.73
C LEU A 147 -11.33 -1.45 -1.78
N ASP A 148 -12.23 -1.54 -0.79
CA ASP A 148 -12.28 -2.68 0.14
C ASP A 148 -12.74 -3.97 -0.57
N LYS A 149 -13.77 -3.89 -1.42
CA LYS A 149 -14.28 -5.03 -2.21
C LYS A 149 -13.27 -5.57 -3.24
N ARG A 150 -12.31 -4.75 -3.67
CA ARG A 150 -11.27 -5.15 -4.62
C ARG A 150 -10.11 -5.91 -3.98
N GLN A 151 -9.95 -5.77 -2.68
CA GLN A 151 -8.92 -6.50 -1.96
C GLN A 151 -9.39 -7.92 -1.64
N ILE A 152 -8.46 -8.86 -1.66
CA ILE A 152 -8.70 -10.20 -1.13
C ILE A 152 -9.23 -10.08 0.30
N PRO A 153 -10.26 -10.88 0.69
CA PRO A 153 -10.80 -10.89 2.04
C PRO A 153 -9.71 -11.01 3.11
N ALA A 154 -9.84 -10.25 4.19
CA ALA A 154 -8.84 -10.18 5.25
C ALA A 154 -8.48 -11.56 5.83
N ALA A 155 -9.47 -12.44 5.99
CA ALA A 155 -9.25 -13.81 6.46
C ALA A 155 -8.31 -14.61 5.53
N LEU A 156 -8.52 -14.52 4.21
CA LEU A 156 -7.66 -15.19 3.24
C LEU A 156 -6.25 -14.61 3.21
N LYS A 157 -6.12 -13.27 3.29
CA LYS A 157 -4.78 -12.65 3.41
C LYS A 157 -4.04 -13.10 4.67
N LYS A 158 -4.75 -13.21 5.79
CA LYS A 158 -4.18 -13.64 7.08
C LYS A 158 -3.57 -15.05 6.97
N ASN A 159 -4.22 -15.95 6.24
CA ASN A 159 -3.74 -17.32 6.05
C ASN A 159 -2.47 -17.40 5.17
N ILE A 160 -2.24 -16.42 4.31
CA ILE A 160 -1.06 -16.35 3.43
C ILE A 160 0.13 -15.68 4.13
N CYS A 161 -0.13 -14.85 5.16
CA CYS A 161 0.90 -14.08 5.83
C CYS A 161 1.49 -14.84 7.03
N ASP A 162 2.80 -14.66 7.27
CA ASP A 162 3.49 -15.32 8.40
C ASP A 162 3.07 -14.76 9.76
N TYR A 163 2.77 -13.48 9.82
CA TYR A 163 2.42 -12.79 11.07
C TYR A 163 1.25 -11.84 10.90
N THR A 164 0.50 -11.65 11.98
CA THR A 164 -0.58 -10.66 12.05
C THR A 164 -0.31 -9.65 13.16
N VAL A 165 -0.44 -8.36 12.84
CA VAL A 165 -0.42 -7.26 13.80
C VAL A 165 -1.82 -6.69 13.95
N ASN A 166 -2.40 -6.85 15.13
CA ASN A 166 -3.71 -6.29 15.44
C ASN A 166 -3.60 -4.77 15.72
N ASN A 167 -4.35 -3.98 14.97
CA ASN A 167 -4.44 -2.51 15.08
C ASN A 167 -5.87 -2.04 15.32
N ASN A 168 -6.59 -2.72 16.22
CA ASN A 168 -7.95 -2.36 16.62
C ASN A 168 -8.01 -1.42 17.83
N TYR A 169 -6.91 -1.22 18.52
CA TYR A 169 -6.83 -0.50 19.79
C TYR A 169 -6.02 0.81 19.67
N SER A 170 -5.54 1.31 20.80
CA SER A 170 -4.74 2.54 20.87
C SER A 170 -3.37 2.39 20.21
N LEU A 171 -2.75 3.54 19.91
CA LEU A 171 -1.38 3.57 19.38
C LEU A 171 -0.36 2.95 20.37
N ALA A 172 -0.58 3.08 21.68
CA ALA A 172 0.28 2.47 22.69
C ALA A 172 0.25 0.94 22.61
N ILE A 173 -0.94 0.35 22.47
CA ILE A 173 -1.10 -1.10 22.28
C ILE A 173 -0.47 -1.55 20.97
N LEU A 174 -0.67 -0.78 19.89
CA LEU A 174 -0.03 -1.09 18.60
C LEU A 174 1.49 -1.10 18.72
N LYS A 175 2.10 -0.10 19.38
CA LYS A 175 3.56 -0.06 19.62
C LYS A 175 4.03 -1.29 20.40
N LYS A 176 3.29 -1.73 21.44
CA LYS A 176 3.58 -2.94 22.20
C LYS A 176 3.52 -4.19 21.30
N ASN A 177 2.47 -4.33 20.49
CA ASN A 177 2.30 -5.45 19.56
C ASN A 177 3.45 -5.51 18.53
N VAL A 178 3.83 -4.38 17.95
CA VAL A 178 4.95 -4.29 17.01
C VAL A 178 6.27 -4.63 17.68
N LYS A 179 6.54 -4.10 18.88
CA LYS A 179 7.75 -4.43 19.64
C LYS A 179 7.87 -5.92 19.93
N ASN A 180 6.76 -6.57 20.30
CA ASN A 180 6.73 -8.02 20.53
C ASN A 180 6.97 -8.82 19.24
N LEU A 181 6.44 -8.34 18.12
CA LEU A 181 6.67 -8.99 16.82
C LEU A 181 8.13 -8.87 16.36
N ILE A 182 8.77 -7.71 16.53
CA ILE A 182 10.19 -7.49 16.17
C ILE A 182 11.11 -8.49 16.88
N LYS A 183 10.78 -8.88 18.11
CA LYS A 183 11.57 -9.89 18.85
C LYS A 183 11.47 -11.32 18.29
N LYS A 184 10.44 -11.59 17.45
CA LYS A 184 10.17 -12.92 16.85
C LYS A 184 10.70 -13.04 15.42
N ILE A 185 11.07 -11.93 14.80
CA ILE A 185 11.56 -11.85 13.42
C ILE A 185 13.06 -11.58 13.40
#